data_c4af56cba8cfb9d7375cbb0a0f94bb48
#
_entry.id   c4af56cba8cfb9d7375cbb0a0f94bb48
#
_cell.length_a   1.000
_cell.length_b   1.000
_cell.length_c   1.000
_cell.angle_alpha   90.00
_cell.angle_beta   90.00
_cell.angle_gamma   90.00
#
_symmetry.space_group_name_H-M   'P 1'
#
loop_
_entity.id
_entity.type
_entity.pdbx_description
1 polymer ?
#
loop_
_entity_poly.entity_id
_entity_poly.type
_entity_poly.pdbx_seq_one_letter_code
_entity_poly.pdbx_strand_id
1 'polypeptide(L)'
;MGTKNSSRFTPLIIAISVVAGILIGTFYAKHFAGNRLGIINGSSNKLNALLRVVDDQYVDSVNMTDLVEKAMPQILAELDPHSTYIPAQKLEEVNSELEGSFSGIGIQFTIQEDTIHVNSVIQGGPSEKVGLMAGDRIVMVNDSLFAGKGLTNEKAMRNLKGPKGTQVKLGVKRATEKDLLDFTITRGDIPQNTIDAAYMLNDDFGYIQVSKFGRTSHVELLNAIAQLSHQKCKGFIIDLRGNTGGYMEAATRMVNEFLPEGKLIVYTKGRKYPRMEEYANGTGSCQKMPLVVLVDEGSASASEIFAGAIQDNDRGTIVGLSLIHISEPTRHLRIS
;
A
#
# COMPACT_ATOMS: atom_id res chain seq x y z
N MET A 1 79.77 12.33 -1.51
CA MET A 1 79.78 10.89 -1.19
C MET A 1 78.94 10.66 0.04
N GLY A 2 77.70 10.26 -0.13
CA GLY A 2 76.75 9.96 0.95
C GLY A 2 76.44 8.47 0.88
N THR A 3 76.85 7.73 1.87
CA THR A 3 76.68 6.30 2.04
C THR A 3 75.23 5.95 2.31
N LYS A 4 74.58 5.24 1.38
CA LYS A 4 73.25 4.56 1.61
C LYS A 4 73.50 3.39 2.59
N ASN A 5 73.24 3.59 3.87
CA ASN A 5 73.02 2.50 4.81
C ASN A 5 71.64 1.91 4.54
N SER A 6 71.47 0.99 3.62
CA SER A 6 70.25 0.18 3.57
C SER A 6 70.32 -0.80 4.76
N SER A 7 69.50 -0.54 5.76
CA SER A 7 69.35 -1.41 6.93
C SER A 7 69.03 -2.83 6.49
N ARG A 8 69.97 -3.80 6.76
CA ARG A 8 69.76 -5.23 6.55
C ARG A 8 68.48 -5.79 7.19
N PHE A 9 67.89 -5.02 8.11
CA PHE A 9 66.71 -5.41 8.86
C PHE A 9 65.39 -4.91 8.26
N THR A 10 65.39 -4.07 7.22
CA THR A 10 64.18 -3.51 6.61
C THR A 10 63.21 -4.63 6.15
N PRO A 11 63.64 -5.71 5.45
CA PRO A 11 62.69 -6.77 5.06
C PRO A 11 62.15 -7.56 6.26
N LEU A 12 62.91 -7.70 7.34
CA LEU A 12 62.46 -8.37 8.56
C LEU A 12 61.43 -7.52 9.28
N ILE A 13 61.62 -6.21 9.38
CA ILE A 13 60.65 -5.28 9.99
C ILE A 13 59.35 -5.27 9.21
N ILE A 14 59.37 -5.27 7.88
CA ILE A 14 58.20 -5.35 7.03
C ILE A 14 57.43 -6.66 7.27
N ALA A 15 58.13 -7.80 7.30
CA ALA A 15 57.53 -9.10 7.55
C ALA A 15 56.84 -9.17 8.94
N ILE A 16 57.52 -8.67 9.97
CA ILE A 16 56.92 -8.60 11.34
C ILE A 16 55.72 -7.68 11.37
N SER A 17 55.75 -6.53 10.68
CA SER A 17 54.60 -5.59 10.64
C SER A 17 53.39 -6.19 9.92
N VAL A 18 53.61 -6.95 8.84
CA VAL A 18 52.55 -7.66 8.12
C VAL A 18 51.93 -8.75 9.00
N VAL A 19 52.75 -9.56 9.66
CA VAL A 19 52.23 -10.61 10.58
C VAL A 19 51.49 -10.00 11.77
N ALA A 20 52.03 -8.94 12.37
CA ALA A 20 51.33 -8.21 13.43
C ALA A 20 50.01 -7.60 12.97
N GLY A 21 49.96 -7.03 11.78
CA GLY A 21 48.71 -6.51 11.17
C GLY A 21 47.68 -7.59 10.95
N ILE A 22 48.08 -8.77 10.46
CA ILE A 22 47.17 -9.93 10.29
C ILE A 22 46.63 -10.42 11.65
N LEU A 23 47.51 -10.55 12.66
CA LEU A 23 47.14 -11.00 14.01
C LEU A 23 46.19 -10.01 14.68
N ILE A 24 46.48 -8.71 14.58
CA ILE A 24 45.58 -7.65 15.12
C ILE A 24 44.28 -7.66 14.38
N GLY A 25 44.28 -7.73 13.06
CA GLY A 25 43.11 -7.78 12.21
C GLY A 25 42.20 -8.98 12.51
N THR A 26 42.77 -10.18 12.67
CA THR A 26 42.04 -11.39 13.01
C THR A 26 41.49 -11.35 14.46
N PHE A 27 42.28 -10.81 15.40
CA PHE A 27 41.81 -10.59 16.78
C PHE A 27 40.67 -9.59 16.85
N TYR A 28 40.79 -8.47 16.12
CA TYR A 28 39.74 -7.46 16.04
C TYR A 28 38.46 -8.01 15.37
N ALA A 29 38.61 -8.76 14.28
CA ALA A 29 37.47 -9.42 13.61
C ALA A 29 36.78 -10.45 14.52
N LYS A 30 37.52 -11.23 15.31
CA LYS A 30 36.95 -12.18 16.27
C LYS A 30 36.30 -11.55 17.51
N HIS A 31 36.84 -10.43 18.02
CA HIS A 31 36.39 -9.82 19.27
C HIS A 31 35.34 -8.73 19.08
N PHE A 32 35.40 -7.97 18.00
CA PHE A 32 34.49 -6.84 17.75
C PHE A 32 33.39 -7.12 16.71
N ALA A 33 33.55 -8.09 15.82
CA ALA A 33 32.46 -8.67 15.04
C ALA A 33 31.68 -9.61 15.98
N GLY A 34 30.98 -9.02 16.93
CA GLY A 34 30.32 -9.73 18.01
C GLY A 34 29.41 -10.85 17.52
N ASN A 35 29.14 -11.81 18.38
CA ASN A 35 28.33 -13.04 18.23
C ASN A 35 26.96 -12.88 17.50
N ARG A 36 26.51 -11.64 17.24
CA ARG A 36 25.31 -11.32 16.44
C ARG A 36 25.45 -11.60 14.94
N LEU A 37 26.64 -11.38 14.37
CA LEU A 37 26.93 -11.75 12.97
C LEU A 37 27.05 -13.27 12.80
N GLY A 38 27.50 -13.99 13.83
CA GLY A 38 27.60 -15.44 13.81
C GLY A 38 26.25 -16.16 13.79
N ILE A 39 25.26 -15.64 14.54
CA ILE A 39 23.90 -16.24 14.58
C ILE A 39 23.14 -15.91 13.28
N ILE A 40 23.23 -14.67 12.80
CA ILE A 40 22.61 -14.27 11.52
C ILE A 40 23.29 -15.02 10.36
N ASN A 41 24.61 -15.14 10.34
CA ASN A 41 25.33 -15.90 9.32
C ASN A 41 25.02 -17.42 9.37
N GLY A 42 24.77 -17.99 10.55
CA GLY A 42 24.41 -19.40 10.68
C GLY A 42 23.05 -19.74 10.06
N SER A 43 22.05 -18.91 10.28
CA SER A 43 20.67 -19.14 9.77
C SER A 43 20.54 -18.74 8.31
N SER A 44 21.09 -17.60 7.88
CA SER A 44 21.12 -17.19 6.47
C SER A 44 21.95 -18.13 5.62
N ASN A 45 23.03 -18.71 6.16
CA ASN A 45 23.81 -19.74 5.46
C ASN A 45 23.01 -21.01 5.22
N LYS A 46 22.13 -21.45 6.15
CA LYS A 46 21.28 -22.63 5.96
C LYS A 46 20.26 -22.42 4.85
N LEU A 47 19.59 -21.28 4.81
CA LEU A 47 18.63 -20.96 3.76
C LEU A 47 19.33 -20.87 2.39
N ASN A 48 20.46 -20.16 2.32
CA ASN A 48 21.24 -20.06 1.10
C ASN A 48 21.80 -21.42 0.65
N ALA A 49 22.22 -22.27 1.58
CA ALA A 49 22.68 -23.63 1.28
C ALA A 49 21.56 -24.50 0.72
N LEU A 50 20.35 -24.40 1.32
CA LEU A 50 19.17 -25.10 0.81
C LEU A 50 18.84 -24.67 -0.63
N LEU A 51 18.81 -23.36 -0.89
CA LEU A 51 18.53 -22.82 -2.22
C LEU A 51 19.57 -23.30 -3.24
N ARG A 52 20.86 -23.33 -2.87
CA ARG A 52 21.93 -23.88 -3.73
C ARG A 52 21.74 -25.37 -4.02
N VAL A 53 21.39 -26.17 -3.01
CA VAL A 53 21.14 -27.61 -3.22
C VAL A 53 19.97 -27.82 -4.15
N VAL A 54 18.92 -27.00 -4.04
CA VAL A 54 17.78 -27.06 -4.97
C VAL A 54 18.20 -26.69 -6.39
N ASP A 55 18.96 -25.60 -6.55
CA ASP A 55 19.45 -25.13 -7.85
C ASP A 55 20.37 -26.16 -8.53
N ASP A 56 21.29 -26.78 -7.75
CA ASP A 56 22.33 -27.67 -8.25
C ASP A 56 21.87 -29.14 -8.42
N GLN A 57 20.92 -29.62 -7.60
CA GLN A 57 20.68 -31.06 -7.44
C GLN A 57 19.23 -31.50 -7.62
N TYR A 58 18.29 -30.55 -7.80
CA TYR A 58 16.89 -30.93 -8.01
C TYR A 58 16.71 -31.58 -9.39
N VAL A 59 15.79 -32.55 -9.48
CA VAL A 59 15.60 -33.38 -10.69
C VAL A 59 15.16 -32.56 -11.90
N ASP A 60 14.36 -31.51 -11.68
CA ASP A 60 13.87 -30.61 -12.72
C ASP A 60 14.50 -29.23 -12.59
N SER A 61 14.52 -28.46 -13.69
CA SER A 61 14.95 -27.07 -13.65
C SER A 61 13.98 -26.22 -12.83
N VAL A 62 14.48 -25.49 -11.83
CA VAL A 62 13.70 -24.63 -10.94
C VAL A 62 14.00 -23.16 -11.25
N ASN A 63 12.95 -22.37 -11.43
CA ASN A 63 13.10 -20.92 -11.43
C ASN A 63 13.31 -20.44 -9.98
N MET A 64 14.57 -20.15 -9.62
CA MET A 64 14.94 -19.74 -8.26
C MET A 64 14.28 -18.43 -7.83
N THR A 65 14.06 -17.50 -8.76
CA THR A 65 13.35 -16.24 -8.46
C THR A 65 11.91 -16.52 -8.04
N ASP A 66 11.19 -17.33 -8.81
CA ASP A 66 9.80 -17.68 -8.47
C ASP A 66 9.71 -18.49 -7.17
N LEU A 67 10.69 -19.35 -6.90
CA LEU A 67 10.75 -20.11 -5.66
C LEU A 67 10.91 -19.19 -4.45
N VAL A 68 11.84 -18.24 -4.51
CA VAL A 68 12.09 -17.26 -3.44
C VAL A 68 10.87 -16.35 -3.27
N GLU A 69 10.29 -15.82 -4.34
CA GLU A 69 9.07 -14.99 -4.29
C GLU A 69 7.91 -15.71 -3.59
N LYS A 70 7.74 -17.01 -3.82
CA LYS A 70 6.71 -17.84 -3.17
C LYS A 70 7.03 -18.17 -1.71
N ALA A 71 8.31 -18.22 -1.34
CA ALA A 71 8.74 -18.51 0.03
C ALA A 71 8.66 -17.29 0.96
N MET A 72 8.81 -16.05 0.44
CA MET A 72 8.83 -14.83 1.24
C MET A 72 7.55 -14.63 2.08
N PRO A 73 6.32 -14.81 1.54
CA PRO A 73 5.11 -14.72 2.36
C PRO A 73 5.08 -15.72 3.51
N GLN A 74 5.56 -16.96 3.28
CA GLN A 74 5.58 -18.01 4.30
C GLN A 74 6.54 -17.67 5.45
N ILE A 75 7.70 -17.11 5.13
CA ILE A 75 8.68 -16.67 6.13
C ILE A 75 8.10 -15.55 7.00
N LEU A 76 7.38 -14.60 6.41
CA LEU A 76 6.79 -13.48 7.14
C LEU A 76 5.57 -13.89 7.96
N ALA A 77 4.80 -14.88 7.51
CA ALA A 77 3.66 -15.43 8.24
C ALA A 77 4.04 -16.01 9.62
N GLU A 78 5.31 -16.41 9.81
CA GLU A 78 5.85 -16.87 11.11
C GLU A 78 6.10 -15.71 12.11
N LEU A 79 6.01 -14.45 11.67
CA LEU A 79 6.26 -13.30 12.56
C LEU A 79 4.96 -12.85 13.24
N ASP A 80 4.00 -12.39 12.45
CA ASP A 80 2.69 -11.93 12.92
C ASP A 80 1.70 -11.81 11.74
N PRO A 81 0.39 -11.71 12.00
CA PRO A 81 -0.63 -11.60 10.93
C PRO A 81 -0.55 -10.32 10.09
N HIS A 82 0.15 -9.29 10.56
CA HIS A 82 0.26 -7.98 9.89
C HIS A 82 1.52 -7.86 9.02
N SER A 83 2.48 -8.80 9.18
CA SER A 83 3.69 -8.84 8.36
C SER A 83 3.41 -9.51 7.03
N THR A 84 3.34 -8.72 5.95
CA THR A 84 3.06 -9.20 4.59
C THR A 84 4.17 -8.84 3.63
N TYR A 85 4.37 -9.69 2.62
CA TYR A 85 5.27 -9.45 1.51
C TYR A 85 4.48 -9.01 0.29
N ILE A 86 4.85 -7.86 -0.28
CA ILE A 86 4.27 -7.36 -1.52
C ILE A 86 5.31 -7.57 -2.63
N PRO A 87 5.08 -8.49 -3.58
CA PRO A 87 5.96 -8.68 -4.72
C PRO A 87 6.08 -7.38 -5.54
N ALA A 88 7.27 -7.14 -6.11
CA ALA A 88 7.53 -5.93 -6.91
C ALA A 88 6.52 -5.75 -8.06
N GLN A 89 6.00 -6.85 -8.62
CA GLN A 89 5.00 -6.84 -9.67
C GLN A 89 3.62 -6.31 -9.21
N LYS A 90 3.29 -6.43 -7.92
CA LYS A 90 2.04 -5.94 -7.32
C LYS A 90 2.19 -4.58 -6.65
N LEU A 91 3.43 -4.09 -6.50
CA LEU A 91 3.69 -2.84 -5.79
C LEU A 91 3.02 -1.63 -6.45
N GLU A 92 3.02 -1.59 -7.79
CA GLU A 92 2.37 -0.51 -8.54
C GLU A 92 0.83 -0.55 -8.36
N GLU A 93 0.24 -1.74 -8.31
CA GLU A 93 -1.20 -1.91 -8.06
C GLU A 93 -1.59 -1.41 -6.66
N VAL A 94 -0.86 -1.87 -5.63
CA VAL A 94 -1.10 -1.45 -4.24
C VAL A 94 -0.89 0.06 -4.08
N ASN A 95 0.19 0.61 -4.65
CA ASN A 95 0.45 2.05 -4.58
C ASN A 95 -0.63 2.86 -5.32
N SER A 96 -1.08 2.42 -6.50
CA SER A 96 -2.09 3.14 -7.27
C SER A 96 -3.42 3.27 -6.52
N GLU A 97 -3.79 2.29 -5.70
CA GLU A 97 -4.99 2.35 -4.87
C GLU A 97 -4.92 3.44 -3.79
N LEU A 98 -3.73 3.72 -3.27
CA LEU A 98 -3.49 4.70 -2.22
C LEU A 98 -3.18 6.10 -2.77
N GLU A 99 -2.72 6.20 -4.02
CA GLU A 99 -2.42 7.49 -4.68
C GLU A 99 -3.67 8.29 -5.07
N GLY A 100 -4.88 7.69 -4.97
CA GLY A 100 -6.15 8.33 -5.32
C GLY A 100 -6.41 8.42 -6.83
N SER A 101 -5.57 7.77 -7.63
CA SER A 101 -5.79 7.60 -9.07
C SER A 101 -4.94 6.46 -9.61
N PHE A 102 -5.42 5.80 -10.63
CA PHE A 102 -4.63 4.85 -11.40
C PHE A 102 -4.66 5.21 -12.89
N SER A 103 -3.69 4.74 -13.63
CA SER A 103 -3.65 4.99 -15.07
C SER A 103 -4.31 3.85 -15.85
N GLY A 104 -5.25 4.21 -16.73
CA GLY A 104 -6.01 3.25 -17.52
C GLY A 104 -6.93 3.90 -18.52
N ILE A 105 -7.92 3.14 -18.99
CA ILE A 105 -8.88 3.62 -20.00
C ILE A 105 -10.14 4.26 -19.40
N GLY A 106 -10.44 4.04 -18.10
CA GLY A 106 -11.57 4.67 -17.41
C GLY A 106 -12.92 4.04 -17.71
N ILE A 107 -13.08 2.75 -17.45
CA ILE A 107 -14.34 2.02 -17.52
C ILE A 107 -14.56 1.17 -16.26
N GLN A 108 -15.82 0.93 -15.94
CA GLN A 108 -16.24 -0.18 -15.08
C GLN A 108 -16.77 -1.29 -15.98
N PHE A 109 -16.39 -2.52 -15.72
CA PHE A 109 -16.77 -3.64 -16.56
C PHE A 109 -17.07 -4.90 -15.75
N THR A 110 -17.78 -5.82 -16.36
CA THR A 110 -17.93 -7.22 -15.93
C THR A 110 -17.53 -8.16 -17.06
N ILE A 111 -17.11 -9.37 -16.70
CA ILE A 111 -16.88 -10.41 -17.69
C ILE A 111 -18.12 -11.30 -17.73
N GLN A 112 -18.76 -11.35 -18.88
CA GLN A 112 -19.92 -12.22 -19.15
C GLN A 112 -19.66 -12.96 -20.45
N GLU A 113 -19.94 -14.26 -20.48
CA GLU A 113 -19.72 -15.11 -21.67
C GLU A 113 -18.33 -14.91 -22.28
N ASP A 114 -17.29 -14.97 -21.42
CA ASP A 114 -15.89 -14.79 -21.80
C ASP A 114 -15.58 -13.47 -22.53
N THR A 115 -16.39 -12.41 -22.30
CA THR A 115 -16.26 -11.11 -22.97
C THR A 115 -16.34 -9.98 -21.95
N ILE A 116 -15.58 -8.91 -22.13
CA ILE A 116 -15.67 -7.69 -21.33
C ILE A 116 -16.89 -6.89 -21.73
N HIS A 117 -17.83 -6.71 -20.80
CA HIS A 117 -18.98 -5.82 -20.96
C HIS A 117 -18.75 -4.53 -20.20
N VAL A 118 -18.81 -3.40 -20.87
CA VAL A 118 -18.69 -2.07 -20.29
C VAL A 118 -19.98 -1.73 -19.55
N ASN A 119 -19.92 -1.66 -18.21
CA ASN A 119 -21.08 -1.29 -17.38
C ASN A 119 -21.27 0.22 -17.35
N SER A 120 -20.14 0.97 -17.21
CA SER A 120 -20.15 2.43 -17.22
C SER A 120 -18.80 2.96 -17.69
N VAL A 121 -18.79 4.19 -18.17
CA VAL A 121 -17.59 4.94 -18.53
C VAL A 121 -17.39 6.05 -17.52
N ILE A 122 -16.16 6.22 -17.05
CA ILE A 122 -15.82 7.25 -16.06
C ILE A 122 -15.91 8.64 -16.73
N GLN A 123 -16.69 9.51 -16.12
CA GLN A 123 -16.90 10.88 -16.61
C GLN A 123 -15.57 11.65 -16.67
N GLY A 124 -15.33 12.35 -17.76
CA GLY A 124 -14.07 13.04 -18.04
C GLY A 124 -12.89 12.13 -18.38
N GLY A 125 -13.10 10.81 -18.33
CA GLY A 125 -12.08 9.80 -18.56
C GLY A 125 -11.68 9.62 -20.03
N PRO A 126 -10.60 8.84 -20.27
CA PRO A 126 -10.09 8.59 -21.63
C PRO A 126 -11.10 7.91 -22.56
N SER A 127 -11.87 6.94 -22.05
CA SER A 127 -12.85 6.19 -22.84
C SER A 127 -14.05 7.04 -23.25
N GLU A 128 -14.51 7.94 -22.38
CA GLU A 128 -15.59 8.88 -22.71
C GLU A 128 -15.20 9.78 -23.88
N LYS A 129 -13.96 10.29 -23.87
CA LYS A 129 -13.43 11.21 -24.90
C LYS A 129 -13.42 10.61 -26.31
N VAL A 130 -13.32 9.29 -26.41
CA VAL A 130 -13.35 8.59 -27.70
C VAL A 130 -14.72 8.02 -28.04
N GLY A 131 -15.73 8.20 -27.16
CA GLY A 131 -17.12 7.77 -27.41
C GLY A 131 -17.41 6.30 -27.09
N LEU A 132 -16.64 5.67 -26.21
CA LEU A 132 -16.99 4.36 -25.64
C LEU A 132 -18.22 4.54 -24.73
N MET A 133 -19.13 3.58 -24.70
CA MET A 133 -20.41 3.69 -24.00
C MET A 133 -20.69 2.47 -23.12
N ALA A 134 -21.56 2.65 -22.14
CA ALA A 134 -22.14 1.52 -21.42
C ALA A 134 -22.89 0.58 -22.39
N GLY A 135 -22.77 -0.74 -22.19
CA GLY A 135 -23.30 -1.77 -23.06
C GLY A 135 -22.36 -2.20 -24.21
N ASP A 136 -21.25 -1.50 -24.43
CA ASP A 136 -20.22 -1.93 -25.36
C ASP A 136 -19.53 -3.22 -24.88
N ARG A 137 -19.15 -4.08 -25.84
CA ARG A 137 -18.42 -5.31 -25.56
C ARG A 137 -17.03 -5.24 -26.19
N ILE A 138 -16.00 -5.34 -25.38
CA ILE A 138 -14.62 -5.34 -25.87
C ILE A 138 -14.25 -6.76 -26.30
N VAL A 139 -14.05 -6.96 -27.58
CA VAL A 139 -13.74 -8.27 -28.16
C VAL A 139 -12.31 -8.37 -28.67
N MET A 140 -11.66 -7.25 -28.98
CA MET A 140 -10.26 -7.20 -29.40
C MET A 140 -9.48 -6.16 -28.56
N VAL A 141 -8.21 -6.48 -28.27
CA VAL A 141 -7.26 -5.56 -27.62
C VAL A 141 -5.93 -5.66 -28.38
N ASN A 142 -5.40 -4.51 -28.84
CA ASN A 142 -4.17 -4.41 -29.64
C ASN A 142 -4.15 -5.39 -30.82
N ASP A 143 -5.20 -5.32 -31.65
CA ASP A 143 -5.39 -6.11 -32.88
C ASP A 143 -5.44 -7.65 -32.65
N SER A 144 -5.55 -8.08 -31.40
CA SER A 144 -5.67 -9.50 -31.02
C SER A 144 -7.05 -9.82 -30.46
N LEU A 145 -7.60 -10.99 -30.79
CA LEU A 145 -8.86 -11.48 -30.18
C LEU A 145 -8.66 -11.61 -28.68
N PHE A 146 -9.46 -10.88 -27.92
CA PHE A 146 -9.35 -10.83 -26.46
C PHE A 146 -10.50 -11.58 -25.76
N ALA A 147 -11.67 -11.60 -26.38
CA ALA A 147 -12.80 -12.41 -25.92
C ALA A 147 -12.51 -13.91 -26.11
N GLY A 148 -12.93 -14.75 -25.17
CA GLY A 148 -12.79 -16.20 -25.26
C GLY A 148 -12.41 -16.87 -23.94
N LYS A 149 -12.37 -18.20 -23.95
CA LYS A 149 -12.08 -19.02 -22.76
C LYS A 149 -10.77 -18.61 -22.09
N GLY A 150 -10.81 -18.44 -20.77
CA GLY A 150 -9.66 -18.03 -19.98
C GLY A 150 -9.46 -16.51 -19.86
N LEU A 151 -10.46 -15.71 -20.23
CA LEU A 151 -10.49 -14.30 -19.90
C LEU A 151 -10.82 -14.14 -18.39
N THR A 152 -9.91 -13.54 -17.65
CA THR A 152 -10.06 -13.24 -16.22
C THR A 152 -10.03 -11.74 -15.98
N ASN A 153 -10.56 -11.27 -14.84
CA ASN A 153 -10.49 -9.87 -14.44
C ASN A 153 -9.03 -9.39 -14.40
N GLU A 154 -8.12 -10.21 -13.88
CA GLU A 154 -6.70 -9.88 -13.82
C GLU A 154 -6.11 -9.67 -15.21
N LYS A 155 -6.42 -10.58 -16.17
CA LYS A 155 -5.97 -10.44 -17.57
C LYS A 155 -6.56 -9.19 -18.22
N ALA A 156 -7.84 -8.90 -17.99
CA ALA A 156 -8.50 -7.70 -18.49
C ALA A 156 -7.82 -6.44 -17.92
N MET A 157 -7.66 -6.36 -16.60
CA MET A 157 -7.01 -5.23 -15.94
C MET A 157 -5.58 -5.00 -16.43
N ARG A 158 -4.77 -6.05 -16.57
CA ARG A 158 -3.38 -5.95 -17.07
C ARG A 158 -3.29 -5.36 -18.48
N ASN A 159 -4.26 -5.63 -19.34
CA ASN A 159 -4.25 -5.13 -20.72
C ASN A 159 -4.89 -3.74 -20.88
N LEU A 160 -5.87 -3.42 -20.05
CA LEU A 160 -6.58 -2.13 -20.11
C LEU A 160 -5.90 -1.04 -19.31
N LYS A 161 -5.31 -1.36 -18.14
CA LYS A 161 -4.39 -0.46 -17.41
C LYS A 161 -3.05 -0.34 -18.14
N GLY A 162 -2.24 0.61 -17.74
CA GLY A 162 -0.87 0.81 -18.22
C GLY A 162 -0.41 2.25 -18.02
N PRO A 163 0.86 2.57 -18.30
CA PRO A 163 1.41 3.89 -18.04
C PRO A 163 0.63 5.01 -18.72
N LYS A 164 0.47 6.13 -18.04
CA LYS A 164 -0.19 7.33 -18.56
C LYS A 164 0.45 7.76 -19.88
N GLY A 165 -0.38 8.13 -20.83
CA GLY A 165 0.05 8.56 -22.17
C GLY A 165 0.29 7.42 -23.17
N THR A 166 0.33 6.15 -22.73
CA THR A 166 0.38 5.01 -23.65
C THR A 166 -0.98 4.79 -24.31
N GLN A 167 -0.99 4.19 -25.49
CA GLN A 167 -2.21 3.90 -26.23
C GLN A 167 -2.58 2.42 -26.12
N VAL A 168 -3.88 2.15 -26.21
CA VAL A 168 -4.44 0.83 -26.40
C VAL A 168 -5.53 0.90 -27.49
N LYS A 169 -5.50 -0.05 -28.42
CA LYS A 169 -6.54 -0.21 -29.42
C LYS A 169 -7.58 -1.22 -28.96
N LEU A 170 -8.84 -0.89 -29.10
CA LEU A 170 -9.95 -1.76 -28.73
C LEU A 170 -10.84 -1.99 -29.96
N GLY A 171 -11.14 -3.24 -30.25
CA GLY A 171 -12.21 -3.63 -31.15
C GLY A 171 -13.47 -3.93 -30.34
N VAL A 172 -14.52 -3.16 -30.59
CA VAL A 172 -15.72 -3.12 -29.75
C VAL A 172 -16.95 -3.52 -30.55
N LYS A 173 -17.73 -4.45 -30.01
CA LYS A 173 -19.05 -4.79 -30.54
C LYS A 173 -20.12 -4.00 -29.80
N ARG A 174 -20.83 -3.13 -30.53
CA ARG A 174 -21.99 -2.36 -30.07
C ARG A 174 -23.27 -2.94 -30.64
N ALA A 175 -24.32 -3.05 -29.85
CA ALA A 175 -25.57 -3.69 -30.26
C ALA A 175 -26.26 -2.98 -31.45
N THR A 176 -26.05 -1.68 -31.57
CA THR A 176 -26.61 -0.82 -32.64
C THR A 176 -25.83 -0.91 -33.94
N GLU A 177 -24.63 -1.49 -33.93
CA GLU A 177 -23.72 -1.50 -35.08
C GLU A 177 -23.49 -2.92 -35.61
N LYS A 178 -23.43 -3.08 -36.93
CA LYS A 178 -23.17 -4.38 -37.57
C LYS A 178 -21.70 -4.77 -37.48
N ASP A 179 -20.82 -3.79 -37.71
CA ASP A 179 -19.37 -3.98 -37.76
C ASP A 179 -18.74 -3.70 -36.37
N LEU A 180 -17.49 -4.12 -36.21
CA LEU A 180 -16.70 -3.76 -35.02
C LEU A 180 -16.31 -2.28 -35.12
N LEU A 181 -16.41 -1.59 -34.00
CA LEU A 181 -15.94 -0.24 -33.85
C LEU A 181 -14.51 -0.26 -33.30
N ASP A 182 -13.62 0.48 -33.92
CA ASP A 182 -12.23 0.62 -33.51
C ASP A 182 -12.05 1.89 -32.67
N PHE A 183 -11.55 1.74 -31.46
CA PHE A 183 -11.20 2.84 -30.56
C PHE A 183 -9.72 2.81 -30.22
N THR A 184 -9.02 3.90 -30.41
CA THR A 184 -7.66 4.12 -29.89
C THR A 184 -7.75 5.02 -28.69
N ILE A 185 -7.45 4.46 -27.50
CA ILE A 185 -7.59 5.16 -26.22
C ILE A 185 -6.20 5.47 -25.68
N THR A 186 -5.92 6.72 -25.41
CA THR A 186 -4.71 7.13 -24.67
C THR A 186 -5.00 7.02 -23.18
N ARG A 187 -4.27 6.14 -22.49
CA ARG A 187 -4.44 5.93 -21.05
C ARG A 187 -4.17 7.22 -20.28
N GLY A 188 -4.98 7.47 -19.27
CA GLY A 188 -4.91 8.67 -18.44
C GLY A 188 -5.22 8.36 -16.98
N ASP A 189 -5.09 9.37 -16.13
CA ASP A 189 -5.42 9.25 -14.71
C ASP A 189 -6.92 9.08 -14.54
N ILE A 190 -7.30 8.01 -13.86
CA ILE A 190 -8.66 7.68 -13.48
C ILE A 190 -8.77 7.98 -11.99
N PRO A 191 -9.54 9.00 -11.58
CA PRO A 191 -9.68 9.33 -10.19
C PRO A 191 -10.33 8.16 -9.43
N GLN A 192 -9.80 7.89 -8.26
CA GLN A 192 -10.31 6.91 -7.34
C GLN A 192 -10.60 7.61 -6.02
N ASN A 193 -11.88 7.88 -5.79
CA ASN A 193 -12.29 8.52 -4.56
C ASN A 193 -12.05 7.59 -3.37
N THR A 194 -11.78 8.19 -2.24
CA THR A 194 -11.61 7.52 -0.94
C THR A 194 -12.79 7.82 -0.01
N ILE A 195 -13.60 8.81 -0.36
CA ILE A 195 -14.91 9.09 0.24
C ILE A 195 -15.98 8.59 -0.74
N ASP A 196 -16.58 7.45 -0.41
CA ASP A 196 -17.56 6.79 -1.30
C ASP A 196 -18.94 7.44 -1.18
N ALA A 197 -19.27 8.01 -0.02
CA ALA A 197 -20.54 8.67 0.21
C ALA A 197 -20.41 9.83 1.21
N ALA A 198 -21.10 10.93 0.92
CA ALA A 198 -21.25 12.07 1.83
C ALA A 198 -22.64 12.68 1.64
N TYR A 199 -23.51 12.56 2.63
CA TYR A 199 -24.90 13.06 2.58
C TYR A 199 -25.49 13.31 3.98
N MET A 200 -26.53 14.11 4.05
CA MET A 200 -27.28 14.30 5.30
C MET A 200 -28.12 13.03 5.58
N LEU A 201 -27.87 12.39 6.73
CA LEU A 201 -28.63 11.23 7.16
C LEU A 201 -30.04 11.64 7.65
N ASN A 202 -30.10 12.80 8.27
CA ASN A 202 -31.34 13.48 8.70
C ASN A 202 -31.07 15.00 8.73
N ASP A 203 -32.01 15.78 9.31
CA ASP A 203 -31.92 17.24 9.36
C ASP A 203 -30.68 17.75 10.15
N ASP A 204 -30.09 16.93 11.03
CA ASP A 204 -29.07 17.35 11.97
C ASP A 204 -27.69 16.69 11.71
N PHE A 205 -27.64 15.48 11.17
CA PHE A 205 -26.41 14.68 11.10
C PHE A 205 -25.99 14.33 9.67
N GLY A 206 -24.73 14.57 9.38
CA GLY A 206 -24.07 14.17 8.14
C GLY A 206 -23.39 12.81 8.27
N TYR A 207 -23.51 12.00 7.22
CA TYR A 207 -22.84 10.72 7.08
C TYR A 207 -21.74 10.83 6.04
N ILE A 208 -20.54 10.32 6.37
CA ILE A 208 -19.37 10.29 5.49
C ILE A 208 -18.77 8.88 5.55
N GLN A 209 -18.75 8.18 4.42
CA GLN A 209 -18.13 6.87 4.29
C GLN A 209 -16.74 7.00 3.70
N VAL A 210 -15.74 6.54 4.45
CA VAL A 210 -14.32 6.52 4.07
C VAL A 210 -13.92 5.09 3.75
N SER A 211 -13.67 4.78 2.50
CA SER A 211 -13.31 3.42 2.06
C SER A 211 -11.83 3.10 2.20
N LYS A 212 -10.96 4.12 2.21
CA LYS A 212 -9.51 3.98 2.41
C LYS A 212 -8.86 5.29 2.82
N PHE A 213 -7.63 5.22 3.33
CA PHE A 213 -6.82 6.39 3.65
C PHE A 213 -5.74 6.60 2.57
N GLY A 214 -6.15 7.21 1.45
CA GLY A 214 -5.29 7.56 0.33
C GLY A 214 -4.73 8.98 0.43
N ARG A 215 -3.92 9.37 -0.54
CA ARG A 215 -3.30 10.69 -0.63
C ARG A 215 -4.33 11.83 -0.70
N THR A 216 -5.48 11.58 -1.31
CA THR A 216 -6.56 12.55 -1.52
C THR A 216 -7.58 12.60 -0.39
N SER A 217 -7.59 11.62 0.53
CA SER A 217 -8.64 11.42 1.54
C SER A 217 -8.89 12.64 2.42
N HIS A 218 -7.84 13.35 2.84
CA HIS A 218 -8.01 14.55 3.66
C HIS A 218 -8.74 15.67 2.89
N VAL A 219 -8.37 15.92 1.64
CA VAL A 219 -9.02 16.93 0.80
C VAL A 219 -10.46 16.54 0.50
N GLU A 220 -10.72 15.27 0.22
CA GLU A 220 -12.08 14.75 -0.01
C GLU A 220 -12.93 14.87 1.26
N LEU A 221 -12.37 14.59 2.45
CA LEU A 221 -13.03 14.78 3.74
C LEU A 221 -13.40 16.27 3.96
N LEU A 222 -12.46 17.18 3.71
CA LEU A 222 -12.73 18.62 3.83
C LEU A 222 -13.87 19.07 2.90
N ASN A 223 -13.89 18.58 1.67
CA ASN A 223 -14.98 18.86 0.72
C ASN A 223 -16.32 18.30 1.21
N ALA A 224 -16.34 17.07 1.72
CA ALA A 224 -17.55 16.45 2.31
C ALA A 224 -18.06 17.25 3.53
N ILE A 225 -17.15 17.62 4.44
CA ILE A 225 -17.49 18.45 5.61
C ILE A 225 -18.05 19.81 5.16
N ALA A 226 -17.45 20.48 4.20
CA ALA A 226 -17.92 21.75 3.69
C ALA A 226 -19.31 21.63 3.08
N GLN A 227 -19.53 20.61 2.23
CA GLN A 227 -20.84 20.34 1.61
C GLN A 227 -21.93 20.12 2.66
N LEU A 228 -21.67 19.31 3.69
CA LEU A 228 -22.62 19.01 4.76
C LEU A 228 -22.84 20.23 5.68
N SER A 229 -21.80 21.01 5.95
CA SER A 229 -21.90 22.23 6.73
C SER A 229 -22.79 23.30 6.06
N HIS A 230 -22.78 23.40 4.74
CA HIS A 230 -23.71 24.24 3.97
C HIS A 230 -25.17 23.82 4.17
N GLN A 231 -25.41 22.53 4.45
CA GLN A 231 -26.73 22.00 4.77
C GLN A 231 -27.09 22.10 6.26
N LYS A 232 -26.29 22.86 7.05
CA LYS A 232 -26.44 23.09 8.50
C LYS A 232 -26.28 21.85 9.37
N CYS A 233 -25.41 20.93 8.95
CA CYS A 233 -25.05 19.76 9.72
C CYS A 233 -24.58 20.13 11.13
N LYS A 234 -25.07 19.44 12.15
CA LYS A 234 -24.75 19.66 13.58
C LYS A 234 -23.78 18.62 14.14
N GLY A 235 -23.52 17.54 13.42
CA GLY A 235 -22.58 16.48 13.82
C GLY A 235 -22.35 15.48 12.70
N PHE A 236 -21.33 14.64 12.85
CA PHE A 236 -20.89 13.71 11.82
C PHE A 236 -20.91 12.26 12.28
N ILE A 237 -21.25 11.38 11.36
CA ILE A 237 -21.01 9.94 11.43
C ILE A 237 -19.96 9.62 10.38
N ILE A 238 -18.78 9.21 10.84
CA ILE A 238 -17.69 8.74 9.97
C ILE A 238 -17.73 7.21 9.94
N ASP A 239 -17.96 6.65 8.78
CA ASP A 239 -18.03 5.20 8.59
C ASP A 239 -16.72 4.66 8.03
N LEU A 240 -16.04 3.84 8.85
CA LEU A 240 -14.80 3.15 8.52
C LEU A 240 -15.01 1.64 8.36
N ARG A 241 -16.23 1.16 8.31
CA ARG A 241 -16.50 -0.27 8.14
C ARG A 241 -15.97 -0.77 6.79
N GLY A 242 -15.28 -1.92 6.80
CA GLY A 242 -14.61 -2.47 5.63
C GLY A 242 -13.37 -1.70 5.17
N ASN A 243 -12.95 -0.65 5.88
CA ASN A 243 -11.78 0.14 5.54
C ASN A 243 -10.50 -0.49 6.11
N THR A 244 -9.72 -1.16 5.30
CA THR A 244 -8.46 -1.84 5.67
C THR A 244 -7.30 -0.89 5.98
N GLY A 245 -7.51 0.44 5.89
CA GLY A 245 -6.51 1.44 6.24
C GLY A 245 -5.93 2.17 5.04
N GLY A 246 -4.62 2.38 5.05
CA GLY A 246 -3.87 3.12 4.05
C GLY A 246 -2.74 3.95 4.66
N TYR A 247 -2.52 5.16 4.16
CA TYR A 247 -1.45 6.04 4.65
C TYR A 247 -1.73 6.56 6.06
N MET A 248 -0.77 6.37 6.98
CA MET A 248 -0.81 6.94 8.33
C MET A 248 -0.94 8.46 8.28
N GLU A 249 -0.22 9.12 7.38
CA GLU A 249 -0.29 10.58 7.21
C GLU A 249 -1.71 11.06 6.82
N ALA A 250 -2.43 10.30 6.02
CA ALA A 250 -3.81 10.63 5.67
C ALA A 250 -4.72 10.55 6.91
N ALA A 251 -4.58 9.47 7.71
CA ALA A 251 -5.34 9.33 8.95
C ALA A 251 -5.01 10.44 9.96
N THR A 252 -3.74 10.77 10.18
CA THR A 252 -3.35 11.82 11.13
C THR A 252 -3.89 13.19 10.70
N ARG A 253 -3.84 13.53 9.41
CA ARG A 253 -4.44 14.77 8.88
C ARG A 253 -5.95 14.80 9.05
N MET A 254 -6.65 13.68 8.80
CA MET A 254 -8.11 13.61 8.96
C MET A 254 -8.53 13.69 10.43
N VAL A 255 -7.81 13.01 11.34
CA VAL A 255 -8.02 13.10 12.79
C VAL A 255 -7.83 14.52 13.29
N ASN A 256 -6.84 15.25 12.76
CA ASN A 256 -6.56 16.64 13.12
C ASN A 256 -7.75 17.59 12.91
N GLU A 257 -8.67 17.28 11.99
CA GLU A 257 -9.90 18.05 11.81
C GLU A 257 -10.84 18.02 13.04
N PHE A 258 -10.71 16.98 13.87
CA PHE A 258 -11.60 16.73 15.00
C PHE A 258 -10.94 16.96 16.37
N LEU A 259 -9.61 16.90 16.49
CA LEU A 259 -8.90 17.03 17.76
C LEU A 259 -8.41 18.46 18.03
N PRO A 260 -8.51 18.96 19.28
CA PRO A 260 -7.87 20.20 19.66
C PRO A 260 -6.34 20.04 19.72
N GLU A 261 -5.65 21.19 19.72
CA GLU A 261 -4.19 21.28 19.79
C GLU A 261 -3.59 20.47 20.96
N GLY A 262 -2.46 19.83 20.71
CA GLY A 262 -1.68 19.10 21.72
C GLY A 262 -2.25 17.72 22.09
N LYS A 263 -3.31 17.27 21.46
CA LYS A 263 -3.83 15.91 21.66
C LYS A 263 -3.01 14.92 20.86
N LEU A 264 -2.57 13.81 21.50
CA LEU A 264 -1.84 12.75 20.85
C LEU A 264 -2.75 12.02 19.85
N ILE A 265 -2.31 11.90 18.61
CA ILE A 265 -3.00 11.14 17.56
C ILE A 265 -2.49 9.72 17.52
N VAL A 266 -1.17 9.55 17.35
CA VAL A 266 -0.52 8.25 17.24
C VAL A 266 0.95 8.37 17.65
N TYR A 267 1.53 7.27 18.11
CA TYR A 267 2.98 7.16 18.21
C TYR A 267 3.48 5.87 17.58
N THR A 268 4.70 5.92 17.07
CA THR A 268 5.43 4.75 16.59
C THR A 268 6.64 4.49 17.47
N LYS A 269 6.93 3.23 17.76
CA LYS A 269 8.10 2.81 18.55
C LYS A 269 8.58 1.45 18.08
N GLY A 270 9.85 1.36 17.77
CA GLY A 270 10.49 0.09 17.42
C GLY A 270 11.61 -0.28 18.38
N ARG A 271 12.06 -1.53 18.34
CA ARG A 271 13.17 -2.01 19.18
C ARG A 271 14.45 -1.20 19.01
N LYS A 272 14.72 -0.71 17.78
CA LYS A 272 15.89 0.10 17.42
C LYS A 272 15.51 1.50 16.96
N TYR A 273 14.23 1.83 16.91
CA TYR A 273 13.72 3.13 16.53
C TYR A 273 13.18 3.83 17.77
N PRO A 274 13.52 5.12 17.98
CA PRO A 274 12.97 5.90 19.06
C PRO A 274 11.46 6.03 18.90
N ARG A 275 10.79 6.36 20.00
CA ARG A 275 9.38 6.74 19.98
C ARG A 275 9.23 8.07 19.22
N MET A 276 8.39 8.07 18.18
CA MET A 276 7.97 9.27 17.44
C MET A 276 6.49 9.46 17.66
N GLU A 277 6.07 10.68 17.92
CA GLU A 277 4.70 11.04 18.31
C GLU A 277 4.15 12.09 17.35
N GLU A 278 2.89 11.91 16.95
CA GLU A 278 2.14 12.84 16.13
C GLU A 278 1.01 13.43 16.98
N TYR A 279 0.96 14.77 17.06
CA TYR A 279 -0.02 15.52 17.82
C TYR A 279 -0.92 16.34 16.93
N ALA A 280 -2.16 16.55 17.34
CA ALA A 280 -3.06 17.49 16.71
C ALA A 280 -2.54 18.93 16.86
N ASN A 281 -2.64 19.71 15.78
CA ASN A 281 -2.16 21.10 15.72
C ASN A 281 -3.28 22.14 15.96
N GLY A 282 -4.50 21.70 16.21
CA GLY A 282 -5.64 22.54 16.54
C GLY A 282 -6.21 23.38 15.39
N THR A 283 -5.79 23.13 14.14
CA THR A 283 -6.31 23.89 12.99
C THR A 283 -7.63 23.34 12.42
N GLY A 284 -8.08 22.18 12.92
CA GLY A 284 -9.28 21.49 12.43
C GLY A 284 -10.56 22.25 12.68
N SER A 285 -11.50 22.16 11.75
CA SER A 285 -12.76 22.91 11.75
C SER A 285 -13.90 22.26 12.57
N CYS A 286 -13.75 20.97 12.92
CA CYS A 286 -14.82 20.14 13.50
C CYS A 286 -14.60 19.75 14.96
N GLN A 287 -13.69 20.44 15.67
CA GLN A 287 -13.24 20.06 17.03
C GLN A 287 -14.36 19.95 18.07
N LYS A 288 -15.46 20.68 17.91
CA LYS A 288 -16.57 20.71 18.87
C LYS A 288 -17.86 20.05 18.39
N MET A 289 -17.89 19.62 17.13
CA MET A 289 -19.09 18.99 16.56
C MET A 289 -19.25 17.55 17.10
N PRO A 290 -20.46 17.12 17.46
CA PRO A 290 -20.72 15.71 17.79
C PRO A 290 -20.16 14.77 16.72
N LEU A 291 -19.47 13.70 17.16
CA LEU A 291 -18.81 12.76 16.29
C LEU A 291 -19.08 11.33 16.71
N VAL A 292 -19.50 10.51 15.76
CA VAL A 292 -19.61 9.06 15.88
C VAL A 292 -18.74 8.43 14.81
N VAL A 293 -18.01 7.38 15.17
CA VAL A 293 -17.18 6.60 14.23
C VAL A 293 -17.68 5.16 14.22
N LEU A 294 -18.03 4.66 13.04
CA LEU A 294 -18.47 3.27 12.86
C LEU A 294 -17.26 2.44 12.42
N VAL A 295 -17.10 1.28 13.06
CA VAL A 295 -16.00 0.32 12.77
C VAL A 295 -16.53 -1.12 12.76
N ASP A 296 -15.85 -2.00 12.04
CA ASP A 296 -16.11 -3.44 12.01
C ASP A 296 -14.82 -4.25 11.95
N GLU A 297 -14.92 -5.56 11.73
CA GLU A 297 -13.78 -6.47 11.58
C GLU A 297 -12.86 -6.15 10.38
N GLY A 298 -13.37 -5.42 9.39
CA GLY A 298 -12.59 -4.95 8.23
C GLY A 298 -11.83 -3.65 8.50
N SER A 299 -12.11 -2.97 9.62
CA SER A 299 -11.45 -1.72 9.97
C SER A 299 -10.05 -1.98 10.54
N ALA A 300 -9.00 -1.65 9.80
CA ALA A 300 -7.63 -1.97 10.19
C ALA A 300 -6.64 -0.81 9.93
N SER A 301 -5.43 -0.89 10.54
CA SER A 301 -4.29 0.02 10.27
C SER A 301 -4.64 1.50 10.48
N ALA A 302 -4.69 2.33 9.44
CA ALA A 302 -5.05 3.75 9.50
C ALA A 302 -6.45 4.00 10.08
N SER A 303 -7.41 3.08 9.88
CA SER A 303 -8.74 3.12 10.51
C SER A 303 -8.64 2.97 12.02
N GLU A 304 -7.74 2.12 12.51
CA GLU A 304 -7.47 1.96 13.94
C GLU A 304 -6.82 3.21 14.53
N ILE A 305 -5.92 3.86 13.78
CA ILE A 305 -5.34 5.16 14.20
C ILE A 305 -6.44 6.20 14.35
N PHE A 306 -7.33 6.30 13.36
CA PHE A 306 -8.43 7.28 13.42
C PHE A 306 -9.36 6.99 14.59
N ALA A 307 -9.90 5.79 14.69
CA ALA A 307 -10.82 5.42 15.75
C ALA A 307 -10.18 5.48 17.14
N GLY A 308 -8.95 4.99 17.29
CA GLY A 308 -8.19 5.03 18.55
C GLY A 308 -7.91 6.45 19.01
N ALA A 309 -7.48 7.35 18.12
CA ALA A 309 -7.23 8.75 18.47
C ALA A 309 -8.52 9.47 18.93
N ILE A 310 -9.66 9.20 18.29
CA ILE A 310 -10.95 9.77 18.71
C ILE A 310 -11.38 9.20 20.07
N GLN A 311 -11.22 7.90 20.29
CA GLN A 311 -11.56 7.22 21.55
C GLN A 311 -10.68 7.67 22.71
N ASP A 312 -9.37 7.62 22.54
CA ASP A 312 -8.41 7.88 23.63
C ASP A 312 -8.40 9.34 24.10
N ASN A 313 -8.87 10.24 23.25
CA ASN A 313 -9.04 11.65 23.60
C ASN A 313 -10.47 12.01 24.02
N ASP A 314 -11.37 11.05 24.24
CA ASP A 314 -12.79 11.25 24.59
C ASP A 314 -13.49 12.21 23.63
N ARG A 315 -13.09 12.18 22.33
CA ARG A 315 -13.57 13.18 21.36
C ARG A 315 -14.89 12.79 20.70
N GLY A 316 -15.20 11.52 20.66
CA GLY A 316 -16.40 11.00 20.00
C GLY A 316 -16.74 9.59 20.44
N THR A 317 -17.84 9.07 19.95
CA THR A 317 -18.31 7.72 20.25
C THR A 317 -17.91 6.75 19.15
N ILE A 318 -17.23 5.66 19.51
CA ILE A 318 -16.94 4.55 18.58
C ILE A 318 -18.05 3.52 18.70
N VAL A 319 -18.60 3.11 17.56
CA VAL A 319 -19.70 2.13 17.48
C VAL A 319 -19.28 1.00 16.54
N GLY A 320 -19.35 -0.23 17.02
CA GLY A 320 -19.05 -1.44 16.24
C GLY A 320 -18.34 -2.50 17.05
N LEU A 321 -17.70 -3.44 16.34
CA LEU A 321 -16.90 -4.48 16.97
C LEU A 321 -15.61 -3.89 17.54
N SER A 322 -15.22 -4.37 18.72
CA SER A 322 -13.98 -3.94 19.34
C SER A 322 -12.77 -4.32 18.48
N LEU A 323 -12.01 -3.32 18.04
CA LEU A 323 -10.75 -3.51 17.29
C LEU A 323 -9.71 -4.32 18.08
N ILE A 324 -9.84 -4.36 19.41
CA ILE A 324 -8.98 -5.11 20.34
C ILE A 324 -9.08 -6.62 20.10
N HIS A 325 -10.23 -7.14 19.70
CA HIS A 325 -10.43 -8.59 19.53
C HIS A 325 -9.81 -9.17 18.24
N ILE A 326 -9.46 -8.32 17.28
CA ILE A 326 -8.85 -8.76 16.00
C ILE A 326 -7.33 -8.69 16.07
N SER A 327 -6.79 -7.82 16.90
CA SER A 327 -5.35 -7.57 17.01
C SER A 327 -4.65 -8.19 18.21
N GLU A 328 -5.36 -8.94 19.09
CA GLU A 328 -4.72 -9.71 20.16
C GLU A 328 -4.76 -11.22 19.84
N PRO A 329 -3.64 -11.93 19.99
CA PRO A 329 -2.76 -11.99 21.18
C PRO A 329 -1.34 -11.44 21.01
N THR A 330 -1.00 -10.74 19.96
CA THR A 330 0.38 -10.31 19.68
C THR A 330 0.67 -8.82 19.89
N ARG A 331 -0.31 -8.02 20.30
CA ARG A 331 -0.13 -6.58 20.45
C ARG A 331 0.23 -6.16 21.87
N HIS A 332 1.54 -5.97 22.10
CA HIS A 332 2.05 -4.95 23.01
C HIS A 332 2.31 -3.62 22.28
N LEU A 333 1.42 -3.21 21.41
CA LEU A 333 1.34 -1.85 20.90
C LEU A 333 0.15 -1.21 21.61
N ARG A 334 0.41 -0.54 22.72
CA ARG A 334 -0.56 0.40 23.28
C ARG A 334 -0.69 1.53 22.29
N ILE A 335 -1.80 1.56 21.56
CA ILE A 335 -2.32 2.77 20.97
C ILE A 335 -2.97 3.48 22.16
N SER A 336 -2.38 4.53 22.63
CA SER A 336 -2.95 5.47 23.61
C SER A 336 -3.03 6.81 22.94
#